data_49fde16f173f9323e17292b7887437dc
#
_entry.id   49fde16f173f9323e17292b7887437dc
#
_cell.length_a   1.000
_cell.length_b   1.000
_cell.length_c   1.000
_cell.angle_alpha   90.00
_cell.angle_beta   90.00
_cell.angle_gamma   90.00
#
_symmetry.space_group_name_H-M   'P 1'
#
loop_
_entity.id
_entity.type
_entity.pdbx_description
1 polymer ?
#
loop_
_entity_poly.entity_id
_entity_poly.type
_entity_poly.pdbx_seq_one_letter_code
_entity_poly.pdbx_strand_id
1 'polypeptide(L)'
;MATIEIDKREFTDLVGEDFSNQKLMDEASFLGVHWHEIDGNVCEVENYPNRPDCLSVEGIARAYRGFFDLECGREQYSLNEGDIEVFVDDSVEEVRPVLGGCVVRDLNLSEKVINGLIQLQEKLHHTMGRQRDKIAIGLHDLSSLEPPFTYKAVGGNEVEFQPLDYNESMSLDQILEEHEKGQEYGWILEDEEAFPVIVDDKDQILSFPPIINNKLTEVDSDTTDLFVDVTGKDRQAVMSALNIVVTALAERGGRVESVTVDGERLPDLSPSSMELDPDYFRDVSGVDLEASEIVDRLEMMKYGAEKADGCIEVEVPCYRSDVMHQYDLIEDVLIAHRYRNVVPEVPELDQVGRQSDIQDTAQVVRDILTGSGATESMTYVHISEGDLTERMNLDKDDYVRLENPLSEDFGSLRNMVVPSLLDVLSQNRQHSYPQSFFEVGDSVELDDSSTGASNVKKVAFVKSGQSVDFTDARRTLQTLERDLGIDLEIKSSERPFFKNSRSADVYVKEQRIGFVGEFSDKVRDSWQLDNSVSSFEINLEKVQSALDK
;
A
#
# COMPACT_ATOMS: atom_id res chain seq x y z
N MET A 1 -0.84 -4.69 -2.19
CA MET A 1 0.25 -5.61 -2.58
C MET A 1 -0.18 -6.33 -3.85
N ALA A 2 0.74 -6.71 -4.72
CA ALA A 2 0.39 -7.34 -5.98
C ALA A 2 0.35 -8.86 -5.82
N THR A 3 -0.80 -9.48 -6.12
CA THR A 3 -0.97 -10.94 -6.07
C THR A 3 -0.82 -11.50 -7.48
N ILE A 4 -0.06 -12.57 -7.63
CA ILE A 4 0.11 -13.34 -8.86
C ILE A 4 -0.33 -14.79 -8.66
N GLU A 5 -0.81 -15.42 -9.73
CA GLU A 5 -1.09 -16.85 -9.74
C GLU A 5 0.11 -17.61 -10.32
N ILE A 6 0.54 -18.66 -9.65
CA ILE A 6 1.67 -19.50 -10.04
C ILE A 6 1.23 -20.97 -10.11
N ASP A 7 1.57 -21.65 -11.21
CA ASP A 7 1.51 -23.10 -11.26
C ASP A 7 2.71 -23.70 -10.51
N LYS A 8 2.46 -24.47 -9.44
CA LYS A 8 3.51 -25.04 -8.57
C LYS A 8 4.48 -25.96 -9.32
N ARG A 9 4.01 -26.69 -10.34
CA ARG A 9 4.90 -27.58 -11.12
C ARG A 9 5.86 -26.76 -11.96
N GLU A 10 5.35 -25.73 -12.60
CA GLU A 10 6.16 -24.79 -13.37
C GLU A 10 7.21 -24.11 -12.49
N PHE A 11 6.81 -23.65 -11.31
CA PHE A 11 7.74 -23.12 -10.32
C PHE A 11 8.80 -24.15 -9.92
N THR A 12 8.40 -25.40 -9.62
CA THR A 12 9.32 -26.49 -9.28
C THR A 12 10.31 -26.77 -10.41
N ASP A 13 9.84 -26.79 -11.66
CA ASP A 13 10.69 -27.01 -12.83
C ASP A 13 11.73 -25.90 -13.00
N LEU A 14 11.36 -24.64 -12.76
CA LEU A 14 12.24 -23.47 -12.85
C LEU A 14 13.25 -23.39 -11.69
N VAL A 15 12.84 -23.80 -10.48
CA VAL A 15 13.72 -23.81 -9.30
C VAL A 15 14.66 -25.03 -9.33
N GLY A 16 14.19 -26.14 -9.87
CA GLY A 16 14.92 -27.42 -9.89
C GLY A 16 14.77 -28.26 -8.62
N GLU A 17 13.97 -27.84 -7.64
CA GLU A 17 13.67 -28.58 -6.40
C GLU A 17 12.21 -28.45 -6.01
N ASP A 18 11.59 -29.57 -5.56
CA ASP A 18 10.21 -29.58 -5.07
C ASP A 18 10.17 -29.27 -3.57
N PHE A 19 9.76 -28.06 -3.24
CA PHE A 19 9.55 -27.64 -1.87
C PHE A 19 8.16 -28.04 -1.36
N SER A 20 8.11 -28.48 -0.08
CA SER A 20 6.82 -28.67 0.58
C SER A 20 6.07 -27.33 0.73
N ASN A 21 4.73 -27.40 0.67
CA ASN A 21 3.90 -26.20 0.88
C ASN A 21 4.24 -25.49 2.20
N GLN A 22 4.47 -26.26 3.27
CA GLN A 22 4.85 -25.72 4.57
C GLN A 22 6.16 -24.92 4.50
N LYS A 23 7.18 -25.44 3.80
CA LYS A 23 8.46 -24.73 3.63
C LYS A 23 8.28 -23.43 2.84
N LEU A 24 7.46 -23.45 1.79
CA LEU A 24 7.14 -22.24 1.02
C LEU A 24 6.41 -21.20 1.88
N MET A 25 5.42 -21.60 2.66
CA MET A 25 4.67 -20.69 3.53
C MET A 25 5.51 -20.12 4.69
N ASP A 26 6.37 -20.94 5.31
CA ASP A 26 7.14 -20.53 6.49
C ASP A 26 8.39 -19.70 6.16
N GLU A 27 9.05 -19.98 5.03
CA GLU A 27 10.35 -19.37 4.72
C GLU A 27 10.29 -18.33 3.59
N ALA A 28 9.34 -18.45 2.67
CA ALA A 28 9.19 -17.49 1.57
C ALA A 28 8.87 -16.07 2.03
N SER A 29 8.15 -15.93 3.13
CA SER A 29 7.80 -14.64 3.72
C SER A 29 8.99 -13.75 4.04
N PHE A 30 10.18 -14.34 4.28
CA PHE A 30 11.40 -13.57 4.48
C PHE A 30 11.84 -12.80 3.21
N LEU A 31 11.54 -13.33 2.03
CA LEU A 31 11.81 -12.65 0.76
C LEU A 31 10.76 -11.58 0.39
N GLY A 32 9.78 -11.34 1.25
CA GLY A 32 8.66 -10.45 0.92
C GLY A 32 7.65 -11.09 -0.04
N VAL A 33 7.59 -12.41 -0.08
CA VAL A 33 6.72 -13.20 -0.96
C VAL A 33 5.84 -14.11 -0.10
N HIS A 34 4.55 -13.81 -0.03
CA HIS A 34 3.59 -14.60 0.75
C HIS A 34 2.85 -15.59 -0.12
N TRP A 35 2.99 -16.89 0.20
CA TRP A 35 2.23 -17.95 -0.41
C TRP A 35 0.94 -18.16 0.39
N HIS A 36 -0.20 -17.90 -0.26
CA HIS A 36 -1.51 -18.19 0.29
C HIS A 36 -1.89 -19.67 0.09
N GLU A 37 -3.12 -20.02 0.42
CA GLU A 37 -3.61 -21.39 0.31
C GLU A 37 -3.41 -21.94 -1.11
N ILE A 38 -2.78 -23.12 -1.17
CA ILE A 38 -2.47 -23.81 -2.41
C ILE A 38 -3.59 -24.79 -2.69
N ASP A 39 -4.45 -24.49 -3.68
CA ASP A 39 -5.48 -25.41 -4.16
C ASP A 39 -4.97 -26.21 -5.37
N GLY A 40 -4.68 -27.48 -5.16
CA GLY A 40 -4.11 -28.33 -6.20
C GLY A 40 -2.71 -27.89 -6.64
N ASN A 41 -2.58 -27.39 -7.87
CA ASN A 41 -1.33 -26.90 -8.46
C ASN A 41 -1.26 -25.38 -8.55
N VAL A 42 -2.37 -24.66 -8.36
CA VAL A 42 -2.42 -23.21 -8.45
C VAL A 42 -2.13 -22.62 -7.07
N CYS A 43 -1.21 -21.68 -7.03
CA CYS A 43 -0.82 -20.97 -5.83
C CYS A 43 -1.05 -19.47 -6.04
N GLU A 44 -1.74 -18.85 -5.10
CA GLU A 44 -1.77 -17.40 -5.02
C GLU A 44 -0.54 -16.93 -4.23
N VAL A 45 0.22 -16.03 -4.83
CA VAL A 45 1.45 -15.49 -4.25
C VAL A 45 1.36 -13.98 -4.22
N GLU A 46 1.37 -13.43 -3.02
CA GLU A 46 1.37 -12.00 -2.78
C GLU A 46 2.81 -11.50 -2.65
N ASN A 47 3.17 -10.51 -3.47
CA ASN A 47 4.50 -9.95 -3.52
C ASN A 47 4.54 -8.50 -2.99
N TYR A 48 5.59 -8.15 -2.26
CA TYR A 48 5.81 -6.80 -1.79
C TYR A 48 6.26 -5.88 -2.94
N PRO A 49 5.90 -4.59 -2.90
CA PRO A 49 6.10 -3.68 -4.02
C PRO A 49 7.57 -3.29 -4.27
N ASN A 50 8.47 -3.56 -3.33
CA ASN A 50 9.90 -3.30 -3.45
C ASN A 50 10.62 -4.26 -4.40
N ARG A 51 10.05 -5.44 -4.70
CA ARG A 51 10.63 -6.47 -5.57
C ARG A 51 9.81 -6.67 -6.84
N PRO A 52 9.80 -5.70 -7.79
CA PRO A 52 9.05 -5.84 -9.03
C PRO A 52 9.56 -6.98 -9.92
N ASP A 53 10.81 -7.39 -9.78
CA ASP A 53 11.38 -8.57 -10.44
C ASP A 53 10.72 -9.89 -10.00
N CYS A 54 10.10 -9.92 -8.82
CA CYS A 54 9.36 -11.08 -8.30
C CYS A 54 7.85 -11.07 -8.67
N LEU A 55 7.42 -10.23 -9.61
CA LEU A 55 6.04 -10.23 -10.13
C LEU A 55 5.80 -11.29 -11.22
N SER A 56 6.70 -12.24 -11.36
CA SER A 56 6.58 -13.40 -12.23
C SER A 56 7.11 -14.67 -11.58
N VAL A 57 6.69 -15.82 -12.09
CA VAL A 57 7.19 -17.12 -11.61
C VAL A 57 8.70 -17.27 -11.86
N GLU A 58 9.22 -16.73 -12.95
CA GLU A 58 10.64 -16.73 -13.30
C GLU A 58 11.47 -15.95 -12.27
N GLY A 59 11.03 -14.75 -11.93
CA GLY A 59 11.72 -13.90 -10.97
C GLY A 59 11.70 -14.49 -9.56
N ILE A 60 10.57 -15.06 -9.13
CA ILE A 60 10.48 -15.76 -7.86
C ILE A 60 11.36 -17.02 -7.86
N ALA A 61 11.33 -17.82 -8.91
CA ALA A 61 12.15 -19.03 -9.01
C ALA A 61 13.66 -18.70 -8.93
N ARG A 62 14.09 -17.67 -9.65
CA ARG A 62 15.46 -17.15 -9.58
C ARG A 62 15.85 -16.72 -8.16
N ALA A 63 15.02 -15.94 -7.49
CA ALA A 63 15.26 -15.52 -6.12
C ALA A 63 15.34 -16.71 -5.16
N TYR A 64 14.49 -17.73 -5.34
CA TYR A 64 14.48 -18.94 -4.51
C TYR A 64 15.70 -19.83 -4.71
N ARG A 65 16.22 -19.95 -5.94
CA ARG A 65 17.47 -20.70 -6.18
C ARG A 65 18.59 -20.18 -5.29
N GLY A 66 18.75 -18.85 -5.19
CA GLY A 66 19.75 -18.25 -4.31
C GLY A 66 19.39 -18.39 -2.83
N PHE A 67 18.20 -17.97 -2.46
CA PHE A 67 17.75 -17.95 -1.08
C PHE A 67 17.76 -19.31 -0.37
N PHE A 68 17.51 -20.40 -1.09
CA PHE A 68 17.60 -21.77 -0.58
C PHE A 68 18.94 -22.45 -0.83
N ASP A 69 19.98 -21.71 -1.23
CA ASP A 69 21.34 -22.19 -1.42
C ASP A 69 21.46 -23.31 -2.48
N LEU A 70 20.60 -23.24 -3.53
CA LEU A 70 20.67 -24.16 -4.66
C LEU A 70 21.65 -23.66 -5.72
N GLU A 71 21.61 -22.38 -6.00
CA GLU A 71 22.46 -21.69 -6.95
C GLU A 71 22.67 -20.24 -6.49
N CYS A 72 23.83 -19.96 -5.89
CA CYS A 72 24.19 -18.66 -5.36
C CYS A 72 24.95 -17.80 -6.38
N GLY A 73 25.03 -16.49 -6.09
CA GLY A 73 25.69 -15.55 -6.96
C GLY A 73 24.78 -15.00 -8.07
N ARG A 74 25.29 -13.97 -8.74
CA ARG A 74 24.57 -13.23 -9.77
C ARG A 74 24.37 -14.05 -11.04
N GLU A 75 23.15 -14.04 -11.59
CA GLU A 75 22.88 -14.60 -12.92
C GLU A 75 23.61 -13.80 -14.00
N GLN A 76 24.13 -14.51 -14.97
CA GLN A 76 24.80 -13.93 -16.13
C GLN A 76 23.94 -14.06 -17.37
N TYR A 77 23.32 -12.95 -17.79
CA TYR A 77 22.54 -12.92 -19.02
C TYR A 77 23.41 -12.48 -20.20
N SER A 78 23.42 -13.28 -21.27
CA SER A 78 24.15 -12.97 -22.48
C SER A 78 23.32 -12.09 -23.40
N LEU A 79 23.83 -10.91 -23.74
CA LEU A 79 23.25 -10.05 -24.77
C LEU A 79 23.94 -10.30 -26.10
N ASN A 80 23.23 -10.87 -27.07
CA ASN A 80 23.73 -11.06 -28.41
C ASN A 80 23.55 -9.78 -29.24
N GLU A 81 24.36 -9.64 -30.30
CA GLU A 81 24.24 -8.52 -31.20
C GLU A 81 23.05 -8.73 -32.15
N GLY A 82 22.08 -7.82 -32.11
CA GLY A 82 20.94 -7.77 -33.03
C GLY A 82 21.13 -6.70 -34.10
N ASP A 83 20.37 -6.79 -35.16
CA ASP A 83 20.40 -5.92 -36.35
C ASP A 83 19.18 -5.01 -36.48
N ILE A 84 18.26 -5.04 -35.50
CA ILE A 84 17.05 -4.21 -35.51
C ILE A 84 17.37 -2.81 -34.98
N GLU A 85 16.94 -1.82 -35.76
CA GLU A 85 17.00 -0.40 -35.40
C GLU A 85 15.60 0.15 -35.13
N VAL A 86 15.50 1.02 -34.15
CA VAL A 86 14.31 1.81 -33.84
C VAL A 86 14.66 3.28 -33.86
N PHE A 87 13.97 4.05 -34.69
CA PHE A 87 14.10 5.50 -34.77
C PHE A 87 13.03 6.15 -33.90
N VAL A 88 13.42 7.08 -33.04
CA VAL A 88 12.49 7.88 -32.21
C VAL A 88 12.36 9.25 -32.84
N ASP A 89 11.14 9.59 -33.24
CA ASP A 89 10.84 10.87 -33.87
C ASP A 89 10.64 11.97 -32.81
N ASP A 90 11.12 13.19 -33.07
CA ASP A 90 11.00 14.33 -32.14
C ASP A 90 9.53 14.61 -31.72
N SER A 91 8.55 14.15 -32.50
CA SER A 91 7.11 14.34 -32.20
C SER A 91 6.63 13.69 -30.91
N VAL A 92 7.36 12.72 -30.37
CA VAL A 92 7.01 12.05 -29.09
C VAL A 92 7.59 12.75 -27.86
N GLU A 93 8.45 13.79 -28.03
CA GLU A 93 9.22 14.38 -26.93
C GLU A 93 8.32 14.94 -25.81
N GLU A 94 7.21 15.58 -26.14
CA GLU A 94 6.29 16.15 -25.17
C GLU A 94 5.24 15.16 -24.66
N VAL A 95 4.95 14.07 -25.40
CA VAL A 95 3.90 13.11 -25.07
C VAL A 95 4.45 11.93 -24.24
N ARG A 96 5.42 11.19 -24.83
CA ARG A 96 5.98 9.98 -24.22
C ARG A 96 7.38 9.71 -24.78
N PRO A 97 8.41 10.44 -24.29
CA PRO A 97 9.70 10.58 -24.99
C PRO A 97 10.59 9.34 -24.98
N VAL A 98 10.35 8.38 -24.11
CA VAL A 98 11.29 7.28 -23.90
C VAL A 98 10.77 5.98 -24.51
N LEU A 99 11.61 5.30 -25.30
CA LEU A 99 11.39 3.94 -25.74
C LEU A 99 12.61 3.09 -25.42
N GLY A 100 12.39 1.92 -24.83
CA GLY A 100 13.35 0.84 -24.70
C GLY A 100 12.90 -0.34 -25.55
N GLY A 101 13.84 -1.07 -26.17
CA GLY A 101 13.52 -2.19 -27.03
C GLY A 101 14.47 -3.37 -26.88
N CYS A 102 13.98 -4.56 -27.14
CA CYS A 102 14.75 -5.81 -27.14
C CYS A 102 14.09 -6.85 -28.05
N VAL A 103 14.89 -7.75 -28.59
CA VAL A 103 14.39 -8.97 -29.26
C VAL A 103 14.77 -10.17 -28.42
N VAL A 104 13.81 -11.11 -28.26
CA VAL A 104 14.08 -12.40 -27.62
C VAL A 104 13.63 -13.51 -28.58
N ARG A 105 14.58 -14.37 -28.93
CA ARG A 105 14.36 -15.44 -29.92
C ARG A 105 14.39 -16.82 -29.28
N ASP A 106 14.00 -17.79 -30.10
CA ASP A 106 14.06 -19.21 -29.76
C ASP A 106 13.15 -19.56 -28.54
N LEU A 107 12.09 -18.81 -28.32
CA LEU A 107 11.13 -19.03 -27.24
C LEU A 107 10.22 -20.22 -27.53
N ASN A 108 9.81 -20.91 -26.48
CA ASN A 108 8.79 -21.94 -26.51
C ASN A 108 7.61 -21.51 -25.62
N LEU A 109 6.65 -20.84 -26.23
CA LEU A 109 5.53 -20.21 -25.55
C LEU A 109 4.34 -21.17 -25.48
N SER A 110 4.11 -21.78 -24.30
CA SER A 110 2.84 -22.45 -24.02
C SER A 110 1.79 -21.43 -23.56
N GLU A 111 0.52 -21.76 -23.59
CA GLU A 111 -0.57 -20.93 -23.02
C GLU A 111 -0.26 -20.46 -21.58
N LYS A 112 0.35 -21.33 -20.77
CA LYS A 112 0.74 -20.97 -19.38
C LYS A 112 1.81 -19.88 -19.36
N VAL A 113 2.83 -20.00 -20.20
CA VAL A 113 3.92 -19.01 -20.28
C VAL A 113 3.37 -17.68 -20.76
N ILE A 114 2.51 -17.68 -21.78
CA ILE A 114 1.87 -16.47 -22.30
C ILE A 114 1.04 -15.80 -21.18
N ASN A 115 0.21 -16.56 -20.47
CA ASN A 115 -0.60 -16.03 -19.37
C ASN A 115 0.30 -15.46 -18.24
N GLY A 116 1.42 -16.11 -17.95
CA GLY A 116 2.43 -15.61 -16.98
C GLY A 116 3.06 -14.28 -17.43
N LEU A 117 3.41 -14.16 -18.72
CA LEU A 117 3.96 -12.93 -19.31
C LEU A 117 2.94 -11.78 -19.31
N ILE A 118 1.67 -12.07 -19.68
CA ILE A 118 0.58 -11.08 -19.60
C ILE A 118 0.38 -10.65 -18.14
N GLN A 119 0.41 -11.60 -17.19
CA GLN A 119 0.30 -11.28 -15.77
C GLN A 119 1.45 -10.39 -15.30
N LEU A 120 2.70 -10.71 -15.66
CA LEU A 120 3.87 -9.86 -15.36
C LEU A 120 3.69 -8.45 -15.93
N GLN A 121 3.33 -8.35 -17.21
CA GLN A 121 3.08 -7.09 -17.90
C GLN A 121 2.03 -6.25 -17.16
N GLU A 122 0.86 -6.81 -16.86
CA GLU A 122 -0.21 -6.10 -16.16
C GLU A 122 0.18 -5.71 -14.72
N LYS A 123 0.90 -6.56 -13.99
CA LYS A 123 1.38 -6.20 -12.65
C LYS A 123 2.40 -5.07 -12.69
N LEU A 124 3.32 -5.07 -13.65
CA LEU A 124 4.26 -3.96 -13.86
C LEU A 124 3.54 -2.68 -14.27
N HIS A 125 2.53 -2.76 -15.15
CA HIS A 125 1.70 -1.61 -15.54
C HIS A 125 1.01 -0.96 -14.33
N HIS A 126 0.43 -1.77 -13.42
CA HIS A 126 -0.30 -1.25 -12.27
C HIS A 126 0.61 -0.75 -11.14
N THR A 127 1.80 -1.35 -10.96
CA THR A 127 2.72 -0.99 -9.88
C THR A 127 3.69 0.11 -10.31
N MET A 128 4.86 -0.24 -10.85
CA MET A 128 5.87 0.74 -11.26
C MET A 128 5.41 1.61 -12.45
N GLY A 129 4.48 1.10 -13.25
CA GLY A 129 3.88 1.80 -14.40
C GLY A 129 2.80 2.82 -14.02
N ARG A 130 2.32 2.83 -12.77
CA ARG A 130 1.24 3.74 -12.31
C ARG A 130 0.05 3.74 -13.25
N GLN A 131 -0.53 2.55 -13.49
CA GLN A 131 -1.63 2.35 -14.43
C GLN A 131 -1.26 2.78 -15.87
N ARG A 132 -0.07 2.39 -16.35
CA ARG A 132 0.51 2.69 -17.67
C ARG A 132 0.92 4.15 -17.91
N ASP A 133 0.62 5.09 -17.02
CA ASP A 133 1.04 6.49 -17.20
C ASP A 133 2.56 6.63 -17.21
N LYS A 134 3.27 6.04 -16.23
CA LYS A 134 4.72 6.15 -16.13
C LYS A 134 5.46 5.29 -17.15
N ILE A 135 5.08 4.01 -17.29
CA ILE A 135 5.58 3.08 -18.31
C ILE A 135 4.46 2.19 -18.84
N ALA A 136 4.58 1.78 -20.10
CA ALA A 136 3.79 0.72 -20.72
C ALA A 136 4.70 -0.24 -21.48
N ILE A 137 4.35 -1.53 -21.47
CA ILE A 137 5.12 -2.63 -22.05
C ILE A 137 4.31 -3.22 -23.21
N GLY A 138 4.94 -3.41 -24.35
CA GLY A 138 4.39 -4.14 -25.50
C GLY A 138 5.18 -5.43 -25.72
N LEU A 139 4.45 -6.50 -26.05
CA LEU A 139 5.01 -7.78 -26.49
C LEU A 139 4.45 -8.05 -27.89
N HIS A 140 5.31 -8.28 -28.86
CA HIS A 140 4.94 -8.40 -30.27
C HIS A 140 5.54 -9.63 -30.89
N ASP A 141 4.73 -10.42 -31.61
CA ASP A 141 5.23 -11.44 -32.51
C ASP A 141 6.05 -10.79 -33.64
N LEU A 142 7.33 -11.09 -33.69
CA LEU A 142 8.25 -10.49 -34.66
C LEU A 142 8.08 -11.05 -36.08
N SER A 143 7.46 -12.22 -36.23
CA SER A 143 7.36 -12.94 -37.50
C SER A 143 6.60 -12.18 -38.60
N SER A 144 5.68 -11.29 -38.19
CA SER A 144 4.83 -10.49 -39.08
C SER A 144 5.34 -9.09 -39.35
N LEU A 145 6.49 -8.71 -38.78
CA LEU A 145 7.02 -7.35 -38.80
C LEU A 145 8.27 -7.21 -39.67
N GLU A 146 8.43 -6.06 -40.30
CA GLU A 146 9.61 -5.73 -41.09
C GLU A 146 10.36 -4.51 -40.49
N PRO A 147 11.48 -4.73 -39.78
CA PRO A 147 12.30 -3.62 -39.29
C PRO A 147 12.97 -2.84 -40.46
N PRO A 148 13.43 -1.58 -40.25
CA PRO A 148 13.49 -0.88 -38.96
C PRO A 148 12.12 -0.39 -38.45
N PHE A 149 12.05 -0.11 -37.15
CA PHE A 149 10.84 0.44 -36.54
C PHE A 149 10.96 1.96 -36.35
N THR A 150 9.85 2.65 -36.34
CA THR A 150 9.78 4.09 -36.04
C THR A 150 8.76 4.34 -34.96
N TYR A 151 9.18 5.01 -33.87
CA TYR A 151 8.34 5.50 -32.81
C TYR A 151 8.06 6.97 -33.01
N LYS A 152 6.79 7.33 -33.28
CA LYS A 152 6.38 8.70 -33.63
C LYS A 152 5.00 9.03 -33.07
N ALA A 153 4.66 10.31 -32.92
CA ALA A 153 3.31 10.76 -32.61
C ALA A 153 2.59 11.22 -33.88
N VAL A 154 1.31 10.86 -34.02
CA VAL A 154 0.45 11.14 -35.17
C VAL A 154 -0.92 11.64 -34.72
N GLY A 155 -1.65 12.31 -35.59
CA GLY A 155 -3.01 12.75 -35.31
C GLY A 155 -3.98 11.58 -35.20
N GLY A 156 -5.04 11.71 -34.39
CA GLY A 156 -5.96 10.64 -34.04
C GLY A 156 -6.68 9.93 -35.19
N ASN A 157 -6.80 10.60 -36.36
CA ASN A 157 -7.43 10.03 -37.56
C ASN A 157 -6.44 9.84 -38.73
N GLU A 158 -5.12 9.95 -38.49
CA GLU A 158 -4.13 9.80 -39.55
C GLU A 158 -3.81 8.35 -39.88
N VAL A 159 -4.02 7.46 -38.91
CA VAL A 159 -3.73 6.02 -39.03
C VAL A 159 -4.89 5.19 -38.52
N GLU A 160 -5.02 3.97 -39.07
CA GLU A 160 -6.01 2.98 -38.66
C GLU A 160 -5.33 1.62 -38.53
N PHE A 161 -5.73 0.83 -37.54
CA PHE A 161 -5.29 -0.55 -37.39
C PHE A 161 -6.37 -1.37 -36.67
N GLN A 162 -6.25 -2.69 -36.70
CA GLN A 162 -7.13 -3.60 -35.97
C GLN A 162 -6.53 -3.81 -34.55
N PRO A 163 -7.14 -3.24 -33.49
CA PRO A 163 -6.64 -3.47 -32.14
C PRO A 163 -6.89 -4.92 -31.69
N LEU A 164 -6.11 -5.38 -30.70
CA LEU A 164 -6.37 -6.66 -30.03
C LEU A 164 -7.82 -6.73 -29.57
N ASP A 165 -8.38 -7.94 -29.57
CA ASP A 165 -9.76 -8.25 -29.14
C ASP A 165 -10.87 -7.65 -30.01
N TYR A 166 -10.54 -6.96 -31.11
CA TYR A 166 -11.50 -6.42 -32.09
C TYR A 166 -11.32 -7.02 -33.50
N ASN A 167 -12.41 -7.01 -34.30
CA ASN A 167 -12.41 -7.60 -35.62
C ASN A 167 -12.39 -6.56 -36.75
N GLU A 168 -12.45 -5.28 -36.44
CA GLU A 168 -12.51 -4.17 -37.40
C GLU A 168 -11.33 -3.20 -37.15
N SER A 169 -10.85 -2.55 -38.21
CA SER A 169 -9.86 -1.48 -38.08
C SER A 169 -10.50 -0.23 -37.49
N MET A 170 -9.78 0.45 -36.64
CA MET A 170 -10.22 1.65 -35.94
C MET A 170 -9.11 2.71 -36.01
N SER A 171 -9.51 3.98 -36.12
CA SER A 171 -8.57 5.11 -35.90
C SER A 171 -8.21 5.22 -34.43
N LEU A 172 -7.15 5.98 -34.10
CA LEU A 172 -6.74 6.18 -32.71
C LEU A 172 -7.84 6.87 -31.89
N ASP A 173 -8.54 7.85 -32.48
CA ASP A 173 -9.68 8.52 -31.84
C ASP A 173 -10.81 7.52 -31.54
N GLN A 174 -11.14 6.65 -32.49
CA GLN A 174 -12.15 5.61 -32.27
C GLN A 174 -11.73 4.61 -31.19
N ILE A 175 -10.45 4.23 -31.14
CA ILE A 175 -9.92 3.36 -30.10
C ILE A 175 -10.10 4.03 -28.71
N LEU A 176 -9.80 5.31 -28.58
CA LEU A 176 -9.97 6.03 -27.32
C LEU A 176 -11.44 6.12 -26.88
N GLU A 177 -12.36 6.30 -27.84
CA GLU A 177 -13.80 6.47 -27.57
C GLU A 177 -14.54 5.14 -27.37
N GLU A 178 -14.23 4.10 -28.17
CA GLU A 178 -15.07 2.91 -28.31
C GLU A 178 -14.43 1.62 -27.75
N HIS A 179 -13.08 1.54 -27.73
CA HIS A 179 -12.39 0.36 -27.25
C HIS A 179 -12.30 0.35 -25.72
N GLU A 180 -12.49 -0.83 -25.07
CA GLU A 180 -12.44 -0.97 -23.61
C GLU A 180 -11.14 -0.40 -23.03
N LYS A 181 -9.98 -0.71 -23.62
CA LYS A 181 -8.69 -0.18 -23.18
C LYS A 181 -8.51 1.32 -23.45
N GLY A 182 -9.13 1.84 -24.48
CA GLY A 182 -9.20 3.28 -24.74
C GLY A 182 -9.98 4.01 -23.66
N GLN A 183 -11.13 3.48 -23.26
CA GLN A 183 -11.94 4.05 -22.18
C GLN A 183 -11.25 3.92 -20.81
N GLU A 184 -10.52 2.82 -20.57
CA GLU A 184 -9.79 2.59 -19.31
C GLU A 184 -8.55 3.49 -19.16
N TYR A 185 -7.78 3.68 -20.23
CA TYR A 185 -6.47 4.35 -20.18
C TYR A 185 -6.38 5.65 -21.00
N GLY A 186 -7.42 6.04 -21.72
CA GLY A 186 -7.43 7.24 -22.57
C GLY A 186 -7.14 8.54 -21.84
N TRP A 187 -7.45 8.59 -20.54
CA TRP A 187 -7.12 9.74 -19.67
C TRP A 187 -5.62 10.10 -19.65
N ILE A 188 -4.72 9.14 -19.97
CA ILE A 188 -3.27 9.37 -20.03
C ILE A 188 -2.90 10.33 -21.17
N LEU A 189 -3.73 10.35 -22.21
CA LEU A 189 -3.54 11.12 -23.44
C LEU A 189 -4.58 12.24 -23.64
N GLU A 190 -5.40 12.52 -22.62
CA GLU A 190 -6.55 13.47 -22.72
C GLU A 190 -6.12 14.89 -23.11
N ASP A 191 -4.94 15.32 -22.67
CA ASP A 191 -4.40 16.66 -22.92
C ASP A 191 -3.50 16.72 -24.18
N GLU A 192 -3.32 15.60 -24.92
CA GLU A 192 -2.38 15.52 -26.03
C GLU A 192 -3.06 15.74 -27.39
N GLU A 193 -2.42 16.50 -28.30
CA GLU A 193 -2.91 16.75 -29.64
C GLU A 193 -2.49 15.66 -30.65
N ALA A 194 -1.47 14.87 -30.33
CA ALA A 194 -0.95 13.78 -31.13
C ALA A 194 -0.67 12.55 -30.26
N PHE A 195 -0.77 11.38 -30.83
CA PHE A 195 -0.73 10.10 -30.11
C PHE A 195 0.44 9.23 -30.56
N PRO A 196 1.16 8.61 -29.62
CA PRO A 196 2.33 7.83 -29.96
C PRO A 196 1.95 6.50 -30.61
N VAL A 197 2.67 6.12 -31.66
CA VAL A 197 2.54 4.82 -32.33
C VAL A 197 3.92 4.27 -32.68
N ILE A 198 4.04 2.95 -32.71
CA ILE A 198 5.20 2.25 -33.25
C ILE A 198 4.81 1.66 -34.60
N VAL A 199 5.63 1.92 -35.63
CA VAL A 199 5.38 1.44 -37.01
C VAL A 199 6.62 0.71 -37.54
N ASP A 200 6.41 -0.22 -38.47
CA ASP A 200 7.49 -0.90 -39.21
C ASP A 200 7.84 -0.18 -40.54
N ASP A 201 8.78 -0.74 -41.31
CA ASP A 201 9.23 -0.17 -42.59
C ASP A 201 8.15 -0.18 -43.68
N LYS A 202 7.03 -0.88 -43.48
CA LYS A 202 5.86 -0.89 -44.36
C LYS A 202 4.71 0.00 -43.87
N ASP A 203 4.96 0.87 -42.90
CA ASP A 203 3.95 1.69 -42.22
C ASP A 203 2.84 0.85 -41.55
N GLN A 204 3.10 -0.42 -41.19
CA GLN A 204 2.18 -1.21 -40.38
C GLN A 204 2.33 -0.80 -38.91
N ILE A 205 1.21 -0.54 -38.25
CA ILE A 205 1.19 -0.19 -36.82
C ILE A 205 1.44 -1.45 -36.00
N LEU A 206 2.42 -1.41 -35.08
CA LEU A 206 2.65 -2.45 -34.08
C LEU A 206 1.75 -2.23 -32.86
N SER A 207 1.73 -0.98 -32.38
CA SER A 207 1.01 -0.62 -31.17
C SER A 207 0.68 0.87 -31.11
N PHE A 208 -0.27 1.17 -30.25
CA PHE A 208 -0.65 2.51 -29.80
C PHE A 208 -0.37 2.63 -28.28
N PRO A 209 0.89 2.86 -27.87
CA PRO A 209 1.21 3.02 -26.45
C PRO A 209 0.56 4.28 -25.84
N PRO A 210 0.10 4.26 -24.58
CA PRO A 210 0.09 3.12 -23.66
C PRO A 210 -1.21 2.30 -23.73
N ILE A 211 -1.98 2.41 -24.79
CA ILE A 211 -3.37 1.92 -24.89
C ILE A 211 -3.42 0.44 -25.29
N ILE A 212 -3.00 0.09 -26.53
CA ILE A 212 -3.22 -1.26 -27.07
C ILE A 212 -2.29 -1.62 -28.22
N ASN A 213 -2.01 -2.92 -28.35
CA ASN A 213 -1.27 -3.49 -29.48
C ASN A 213 -2.20 -3.82 -30.66
N ASN A 214 -1.61 -3.93 -31.85
CA ASN A 214 -2.29 -4.39 -33.05
C ASN A 214 -2.48 -5.91 -33.00
N LYS A 215 -3.62 -6.40 -33.51
CA LYS A 215 -3.90 -7.82 -33.73
C LYS A 215 -2.84 -8.51 -34.60
N LEU A 216 -2.23 -7.77 -35.54
CA LEU A 216 -1.12 -8.26 -36.39
C LEU A 216 0.06 -8.81 -35.58
N THR A 217 0.30 -8.26 -34.40
CA THR A 217 1.45 -8.59 -33.54
C THR A 217 1.07 -9.44 -32.33
N GLU A 218 -0.13 -10.02 -32.34
CA GLU A 218 -0.61 -10.88 -31.27
C GLU A 218 0.34 -12.05 -31.01
N VAL A 219 0.68 -12.24 -29.74
CA VAL A 219 1.54 -13.34 -29.29
C VAL A 219 0.70 -14.56 -29.01
N ASP A 220 1.05 -15.69 -29.61
CA ASP A 220 0.40 -16.98 -29.42
C ASP A 220 1.39 -18.12 -29.19
N SER A 221 0.89 -19.36 -29.14
CA SER A 221 1.73 -20.54 -28.90
C SER A 221 2.67 -20.92 -30.07
N ASP A 222 2.49 -20.35 -31.22
CA ASP A 222 3.33 -20.56 -32.39
C ASP A 222 4.45 -19.49 -32.50
N THR A 223 4.35 -18.42 -31.69
CA THR A 223 5.35 -17.36 -31.62
C THR A 223 6.66 -17.87 -31.02
N THR A 224 7.76 -17.67 -31.72
CA THR A 224 9.12 -18.06 -31.27
C THR A 224 10.03 -16.88 -31.01
N ASP A 225 9.75 -15.75 -31.65
CA ASP A 225 10.56 -14.55 -31.60
C ASP A 225 9.70 -13.35 -31.21
N LEU A 226 10.06 -12.68 -30.14
CA LEU A 226 9.37 -11.51 -29.61
C LEU A 226 10.19 -10.24 -29.85
N PHE A 227 9.52 -9.18 -30.29
CA PHE A 227 9.97 -7.82 -30.04
C PHE A 227 9.29 -7.31 -28.77
N VAL A 228 10.10 -6.85 -27.83
CA VAL A 228 9.65 -6.25 -26.57
C VAL A 228 9.90 -4.76 -26.65
N ASP A 229 8.87 -3.95 -26.50
CA ASP A 229 8.99 -2.51 -26.29
C ASP A 229 8.56 -2.09 -24.89
N VAL A 230 9.19 -1.08 -24.37
CA VAL A 230 8.75 -0.38 -23.16
C VAL A 230 8.79 1.11 -23.44
N THR A 231 7.63 1.76 -23.38
CA THR A 231 7.52 3.21 -23.57
C THR A 231 7.22 3.92 -22.26
N GLY A 232 7.63 5.17 -22.12
CA GLY A 232 7.36 5.90 -20.88
C GLY A 232 7.82 7.34 -20.86
N LYS A 233 7.55 7.97 -19.70
CA LYS A 233 7.95 9.34 -19.37
C LYS A 233 9.24 9.40 -18.54
N ASP A 234 9.68 8.27 -17.97
CA ASP A 234 10.83 8.15 -17.07
C ASP A 234 11.78 7.07 -17.58
N ARG A 235 13.00 7.48 -18.02
CA ARG A 235 13.97 6.59 -18.62
C ARG A 235 14.40 5.46 -17.68
N GLN A 236 14.64 5.76 -16.39
CA GLN A 236 15.08 4.75 -15.44
C GLN A 236 14.01 3.66 -15.26
N ALA A 237 12.74 4.05 -15.13
CA ALA A 237 11.65 3.11 -15.01
C ALA A 237 11.46 2.26 -16.27
N VAL A 238 11.60 2.86 -17.46
CA VAL A 238 11.56 2.15 -18.77
C VAL A 238 12.65 1.08 -18.82
N MET A 239 13.91 1.44 -18.54
CA MET A 239 15.04 0.50 -18.59
C MET A 239 14.90 -0.60 -17.52
N SER A 240 14.45 -0.26 -16.32
CA SER A 240 14.20 -1.25 -15.25
C SER A 240 13.11 -2.25 -15.67
N ALA A 241 12.00 -1.79 -16.22
CA ALA A 241 10.92 -2.67 -16.67
C ALA A 241 11.38 -3.55 -17.84
N LEU A 242 12.11 -2.99 -18.81
CA LEU A 242 12.70 -3.75 -19.91
C LEU A 242 13.59 -4.89 -19.38
N ASN A 243 14.51 -4.58 -18.46
CA ASN A 243 15.42 -5.56 -17.87
C ASN A 243 14.66 -6.67 -17.10
N ILE A 244 13.60 -6.32 -16.37
CA ILE A 244 12.76 -7.30 -15.64
C ILE A 244 12.10 -8.26 -16.63
N VAL A 245 11.45 -7.75 -17.68
CA VAL A 245 10.75 -8.59 -18.68
C VAL A 245 11.75 -9.46 -19.46
N VAL A 246 12.85 -8.86 -19.93
CA VAL A 246 13.85 -9.56 -20.73
C VAL A 246 14.55 -10.66 -19.94
N THR A 247 14.88 -10.41 -18.66
CA THR A 247 15.48 -11.44 -17.80
C THR A 247 14.50 -12.54 -17.45
N ALA A 248 13.19 -12.27 -17.30
CA ALA A 248 12.18 -13.29 -17.15
C ALA A 248 12.09 -14.20 -18.39
N LEU A 249 12.14 -13.62 -19.60
CA LEU A 249 12.17 -14.39 -20.85
C LEU A 249 13.48 -15.19 -21.02
N ALA A 250 14.60 -14.65 -20.56
CA ALA A 250 15.89 -15.38 -20.57
C ALA A 250 15.88 -16.60 -19.63
N GLU A 251 15.20 -16.53 -18.48
CA GLU A 251 14.98 -17.68 -17.57
C GLU A 251 14.18 -18.82 -18.25
N ARG A 252 13.43 -18.51 -19.32
CA ARG A 252 12.73 -19.49 -20.18
C ARG A 252 13.58 -20.06 -21.30
N GLY A 253 14.87 -19.69 -21.35
CA GLY A 253 15.81 -20.11 -22.38
C GLY A 253 15.80 -19.24 -23.64
N GLY A 254 15.10 -18.12 -23.63
CA GLY A 254 15.09 -17.15 -24.71
C GLY A 254 16.46 -16.53 -24.94
N ARG A 255 16.86 -16.44 -26.22
CA ARG A 255 18.12 -15.82 -26.65
C ARG A 255 17.92 -14.33 -26.85
N VAL A 256 18.47 -13.53 -25.95
CA VAL A 256 18.33 -12.08 -25.94
C VAL A 256 19.23 -11.44 -27.00
N GLU A 257 18.65 -10.60 -27.86
CA GLU A 257 19.34 -9.79 -28.87
C GLU A 257 19.11 -8.31 -28.63
N SER A 258 20.17 -7.53 -28.81
CA SER A 258 20.07 -6.07 -28.67
C SER A 258 19.30 -5.43 -29.82
N VAL A 259 18.63 -4.33 -29.50
CA VAL A 259 18.02 -3.41 -30.46
C VAL A 259 18.74 -2.07 -30.34
N THR A 260 19.00 -1.40 -31.46
CA THR A 260 19.61 -0.08 -31.48
C THR A 260 18.49 0.97 -31.52
N VAL A 261 18.31 1.74 -30.44
CA VAL A 261 17.33 2.81 -30.34
C VAL A 261 18.06 4.15 -30.41
N ASP A 262 17.86 4.92 -31.46
CA ASP A 262 18.58 6.20 -31.72
C ASP A 262 20.11 6.12 -31.53
N GLY A 263 20.71 5.00 -31.97
CA GLY A 263 22.14 4.76 -31.84
C GLY A 263 22.60 4.23 -30.48
N GLU A 264 21.69 4.07 -29.52
CA GLU A 264 21.97 3.41 -28.25
C GLU A 264 21.57 1.93 -28.32
N ARG A 265 22.45 1.07 -27.83
CA ARG A 265 22.24 -0.37 -27.82
C ARG A 265 21.55 -0.81 -26.53
N LEU A 266 20.34 -1.36 -26.62
CA LEU A 266 19.50 -1.78 -25.51
C LEU A 266 19.14 -3.27 -25.62
N PRO A 267 18.82 -3.97 -24.50
CA PRO A 267 18.91 -3.50 -23.12
C PRO A 267 20.36 -3.44 -22.61
N ASP A 268 20.60 -2.71 -21.52
CA ASP A 268 21.83 -2.86 -20.74
C ASP A 268 21.60 -3.87 -19.61
N LEU A 269 22.16 -5.06 -19.76
CA LEU A 269 22.07 -6.14 -18.77
C LEU A 269 23.28 -6.19 -17.82
N SER A 270 24.15 -5.18 -17.88
CA SER A 270 25.31 -5.07 -16.99
C SER A 270 24.84 -4.83 -15.55
N PRO A 271 25.53 -5.39 -14.54
CA PRO A 271 25.27 -5.06 -13.16
C PRO A 271 25.71 -3.63 -12.85
N SER A 272 25.03 -2.99 -11.91
CA SER A 272 25.58 -1.79 -11.28
C SER A 272 26.48 -2.17 -10.11
N SER A 273 27.49 -1.33 -9.81
CA SER A 273 28.42 -1.57 -8.71
C SER A 273 28.03 -0.74 -7.48
N MET A 274 28.13 -1.37 -6.29
CA MET A 274 27.96 -0.72 -5.00
C MET A 274 28.99 -1.29 -4.01
N GLU A 275 29.45 -0.47 -3.08
CA GLU A 275 30.32 -0.90 -1.99
C GLU A 275 29.50 -1.07 -0.69
N LEU A 276 29.79 -2.14 0.06
CA LEU A 276 29.27 -2.35 1.42
C LEU A 276 30.43 -2.36 2.41
N ASP A 277 30.40 -1.42 3.36
CA ASP A 277 31.32 -1.37 4.50
C ASP A 277 30.88 -2.37 5.59
N PRO A 278 31.71 -3.38 5.94
CA PRO A 278 31.39 -4.35 6.97
C PRO A 278 31.22 -3.74 8.37
N ASP A 279 31.95 -2.67 8.68
CA ASP A 279 31.78 -1.98 9.97
C ASP A 279 30.44 -1.24 10.01
N TYR A 280 30.06 -0.60 8.90
CA TYR A 280 28.74 0.02 8.77
C TYR A 280 27.59 -1.03 8.82
N PHE A 281 27.78 -2.20 8.21
CA PHE A 281 26.84 -3.32 8.35
C PHE A 281 26.63 -3.67 9.83
N ARG A 282 27.70 -3.83 10.60
CA ARG A 282 27.64 -4.15 12.05
C ARG A 282 26.96 -3.05 12.86
N ASP A 283 27.32 -1.79 12.59
CA ASP A 283 26.74 -0.64 13.29
C ASP A 283 25.25 -0.49 13.08
N VAL A 284 24.78 -0.76 11.86
CA VAL A 284 23.35 -0.64 11.49
C VAL A 284 22.55 -1.85 11.93
N SER A 285 23.06 -3.06 11.66
CA SER A 285 22.32 -4.31 11.92
C SER A 285 22.39 -4.78 13.37
N GLY A 286 23.45 -4.44 14.08
CA GLY A 286 23.78 -5.02 15.38
C GLY A 286 24.20 -6.48 15.31
N VAL A 287 24.39 -7.04 14.12
CA VAL A 287 24.78 -8.45 13.92
C VAL A 287 26.26 -8.51 13.56
N ASP A 288 27.01 -9.35 14.27
CA ASP A 288 28.44 -9.56 14.05
C ASP A 288 28.68 -10.70 13.07
N LEU A 289 28.80 -10.36 11.78
CA LEU A 289 29.18 -11.29 10.71
C LEU A 289 30.53 -10.93 10.16
N GLU A 290 31.33 -11.96 9.87
CA GLU A 290 32.59 -11.78 9.14
C GLU A 290 32.31 -11.38 7.68
N ALA A 291 33.19 -10.60 7.07
CA ALA A 291 33.03 -10.14 5.69
C ALA A 291 32.79 -11.29 4.67
N SER A 292 33.34 -12.50 4.95
CA SER A 292 33.04 -13.70 4.12
C SER A 292 31.61 -14.18 4.27
N GLU A 293 31.06 -14.10 5.47
CA GLU A 293 29.66 -14.49 5.72
C GLU A 293 28.69 -13.49 5.08
N ILE A 294 29.05 -12.20 5.08
CA ILE A 294 28.26 -11.17 4.38
C ILE A 294 28.27 -11.45 2.87
N VAL A 295 29.42 -11.77 2.28
CA VAL A 295 29.54 -12.18 0.86
C VAL A 295 28.64 -13.38 0.57
N ASP A 296 28.73 -14.45 1.36
CA ASP A 296 27.90 -15.65 1.19
C ASP A 296 26.41 -15.30 1.22
N ARG A 297 25.97 -14.37 2.12
CA ARG A 297 24.58 -13.95 2.21
C ARG A 297 24.12 -13.09 1.02
N LEU A 298 25.01 -12.21 0.52
CA LEU A 298 24.72 -11.45 -0.70
C LEU A 298 24.58 -12.38 -1.92
N GLU A 299 25.45 -13.36 -2.05
CA GLU A 299 25.35 -14.35 -3.14
C GLU A 299 24.06 -15.20 -3.05
N MET A 300 23.58 -15.52 -1.84
CA MET A 300 22.26 -16.15 -1.63
C MET A 300 21.11 -15.24 -2.10
N MET A 301 21.29 -13.93 -2.11
CA MET A 301 20.31 -12.97 -2.62
C MET A 301 20.55 -12.61 -4.09
N LYS A 302 21.35 -13.42 -4.81
CA LYS A 302 21.65 -13.31 -6.24
C LYS A 302 22.46 -12.06 -6.63
N TYR A 303 23.24 -11.50 -5.70
CA TYR A 303 24.29 -10.53 -6.02
C TYR A 303 25.57 -11.22 -6.45
N GLY A 304 26.43 -10.53 -7.23
CA GLY A 304 27.86 -10.81 -7.25
C GLY A 304 28.50 -10.08 -6.07
N ALA A 305 29.36 -10.73 -5.32
CA ALA A 305 30.02 -10.09 -4.19
C ALA A 305 31.44 -10.61 -4.00
N GLU A 306 32.39 -9.70 -3.76
CA GLU A 306 33.77 -10.07 -3.45
C GLU A 306 34.39 -9.13 -2.43
N LYS A 307 35.32 -9.67 -1.65
CA LYS A 307 36.10 -8.88 -0.69
C LYS A 307 37.11 -8.00 -1.38
N ALA A 308 37.10 -6.71 -1.06
CA ALA A 308 38.10 -5.74 -1.45
C ALA A 308 38.80 -5.14 -0.22
N ASP A 309 39.76 -4.24 -0.43
CA ASP A 309 40.52 -3.60 0.65
C ASP A 309 39.61 -2.73 1.54
N GLY A 310 39.09 -3.32 2.63
CA GLY A 310 38.27 -2.62 3.65
C GLY A 310 36.77 -2.53 3.33
N CYS A 311 36.31 -3.06 2.19
CA CYS A 311 34.90 -3.11 1.81
C CYS A 311 34.55 -4.44 1.14
N ILE A 312 33.28 -4.60 0.80
CA ILE A 312 32.76 -5.66 -0.09
C ILE A 312 32.27 -4.96 -1.35
N GLU A 313 32.87 -5.30 -2.49
CA GLU A 313 32.37 -4.89 -3.81
C GLU A 313 31.18 -5.75 -4.19
N VAL A 314 30.05 -5.11 -4.50
CA VAL A 314 28.78 -5.78 -4.79
C VAL A 314 28.31 -5.43 -6.19
N GLU A 315 28.10 -6.44 -7.02
CA GLU A 315 27.44 -6.32 -8.32
C GLU A 315 25.94 -6.52 -8.16
N VAL A 316 25.19 -5.45 -8.33
CA VAL A 316 23.72 -5.44 -8.25
C VAL A 316 23.13 -5.85 -9.59
N PRO A 317 22.31 -6.91 -9.69
CA PRO A 317 21.73 -7.36 -10.96
C PRO A 317 20.85 -6.29 -11.63
N CYS A 318 20.84 -6.25 -12.96
CA CYS A 318 20.14 -5.26 -13.76
C CYS A 318 18.60 -5.21 -13.54
N TYR A 319 18.01 -6.27 -13.00
CA TYR A 319 16.58 -6.35 -12.68
C TYR A 319 16.23 -5.87 -11.26
N ARG A 320 17.23 -5.57 -10.40
CA ARG A 320 17.08 -5.07 -9.03
C ARG A 320 17.03 -3.54 -9.04
N SER A 321 15.84 -3.00 -9.27
CA SER A 321 15.62 -1.54 -9.28
C SER A 321 15.38 -0.95 -7.88
N ASP A 322 15.28 -1.78 -6.88
CA ASP A 322 15.01 -1.47 -5.47
C ASP A 322 16.29 -1.13 -4.68
N VAL A 323 17.46 -1.54 -5.16
CA VAL A 323 18.73 -1.35 -4.46
C VAL A 323 19.32 0.02 -4.80
N MET A 324 19.22 0.96 -3.85
CA MET A 324 19.65 2.35 -4.03
C MET A 324 20.74 2.78 -3.04
N HIS A 325 20.89 2.06 -1.94
CA HIS A 325 21.80 2.42 -0.86
C HIS A 325 22.36 1.16 -0.16
N GLN A 326 23.45 1.29 0.61
CA GLN A 326 23.99 0.19 1.41
C GLN A 326 22.97 -0.42 2.40
N TYR A 327 21.97 0.35 2.83
CA TYR A 327 20.88 -0.18 3.68
C TYR A 327 20.11 -1.30 3.00
N ASP A 328 19.90 -1.22 1.71
CA ASP A 328 19.17 -2.24 0.95
C ASP A 328 19.98 -3.54 0.89
N LEU A 329 21.32 -3.43 0.76
CA LEU A 329 22.21 -4.58 0.85
C LEU A 329 22.23 -5.18 2.26
N ILE A 330 22.24 -4.35 3.30
CA ILE A 330 22.18 -4.80 4.71
C ILE A 330 20.88 -5.55 4.96
N GLU A 331 19.75 -5.04 4.47
CA GLU A 331 18.45 -5.72 4.58
C GLU A 331 18.50 -7.11 3.94
N ASP A 332 19.01 -7.21 2.71
CA ASP A 332 19.11 -8.47 1.99
C ASP A 332 20.04 -9.48 2.69
N VAL A 333 21.16 -9.01 3.25
CA VAL A 333 22.04 -9.86 4.08
C VAL A 333 21.28 -10.40 5.28
N LEU A 334 20.49 -9.57 5.98
CA LEU A 334 19.69 -10.00 7.14
C LEU A 334 18.56 -10.96 6.73
N ILE A 335 17.94 -10.75 5.58
CA ILE A 335 16.96 -11.67 4.99
C ILE A 335 17.59 -13.04 4.76
N ALA A 336 18.76 -13.08 4.10
CA ALA A 336 19.50 -14.33 3.86
C ALA A 336 20.03 -14.97 5.14
N HIS A 337 20.45 -14.17 6.12
CA HIS A 337 20.84 -14.64 7.45
C HIS A 337 19.67 -15.23 8.24
N ARG A 338 18.43 -14.87 7.90
CA ARG A 338 17.17 -15.17 8.60
C ARG A 338 17.03 -14.39 9.91
N TYR A 339 16.09 -13.48 10.00
CA TYR A 339 15.82 -12.68 11.21
C TYR A 339 15.63 -13.53 12.48
N ARG A 340 15.17 -14.77 12.36
CA ARG A 340 15.05 -15.71 13.50
C ARG A 340 16.40 -16.09 14.13
N ASN A 341 17.51 -15.87 13.44
CA ASN A 341 18.86 -16.12 13.95
C ASN A 341 19.44 -14.90 14.68
N VAL A 342 18.79 -13.74 14.57
CA VAL A 342 19.19 -12.54 15.31
C VAL A 342 18.76 -12.68 16.76
N VAL A 343 19.74 -12.68 17.65
CA VAL A 343 19.50 -12.76 19.10
C VAL A 343 19.21 -11.35 19.63
N PRO A 344 17.98 -11.07 20.11
CA PRO A 344 17.65 -9.77 20.65
C PRO A 344 18.37 -9.53 21.98
N GLU A 345 19.01 -8.38 22.12
CA GLU A 345 19.61 -7.93 23.36
C GLU A 345 18.80 -6.77 23.96
N VAL A 346 18.57 -6.82 25.27
CA VAL A 346 17.93 -5.72 25.98
C VAL A 346 18.99 -4.67 26.28
N PRO A 347 18.89 -3.44 25.75
CA PRO A 347 19.88 -2.41 26.01
C PRO A 347 19.88 -2.01 27.51
N GLU A 348 21.07 -1.84 28.09
CA GLU A 348 21.22 -1.24 29.42
C GLU A 348 21.04 0.28 29.29
N LEU A 349 19.88 0.78 29.72
CA LEU A 349 19.56 2.20 29.69
C LEU A 349 19.59 2.79 31.10
N ASP A 350 20.29 3.89 31.29
CA ASP A 350 20.29 4.66 32.53
C ASP A 350 18.99 5.47 32.75
N GLN A 351 18.10 5.48 31.77
CA GLN A 351 16.85 6.23 31.82
C GLN A 351 15.66 5.31 32.10
N VAL A 352 14.86 5.71 33.09
CA VAL A 352 13.58 5.07 33.38
C VAL A 352 12.49 5.83 32.63
N GLY A 353 11.74 5.10 31.77
CA GLY A 353 10.56 5.65 31.12
C GLY A 353 9.46 6.00 32.14
N ARG A 354 8.67 7.06 31.87
CA ARG A 354 7.45 7.39 32.62
C ARG A 354 6.32 7.72 31.66
N GLN A 355 5.11 7.57 32.13
CA GLN A 355 3.94 8.02 31.40
C GLN A 355 3.84 9.55 31.43
N SER A 356 3.09 10.12 30.48
CA SER A 356 2.73 11.53 30.52
C SER A 356 1.67 11.77 31.61
N ASP A 357 1.67 12.97 32.19
CA ASP A 357 0.77 13.31 33.30
C ASP A 357 -0.73 13.13 32.92
N ILE A 358 -1.09 13.38 31.64
CA ILE A 358 -2.45 13.12 31.15
C ILE A 358 -2.81 11.63 31.15
N GLN A 359 -1.86 10.72 30.91
CA GLN A 359 -2.12 9.29 30.98
C GLN A 359 -2.25 8.80 32.41
N ASP A 360 -1.48 9.37 33.34
CA ASP A 360 -1.62 9.09 34.78
C ASP A 360 -3.00 9.52 35.27
N THR A 361 -3.45 10.73 34.91
CA THR A 361 -4.81 11.20 35.23
C THR A 361 -5.89 10.33 34.56
N ALA A 362 -5.69 9.94 33.32
CA ALA A 362 -6.60 9.04 32.61
C ALA A 362 -6.72 7.69 33.32
N GLN A 363 -5.62 7.14 33.83
CA GLN A 363 -5.63 5.88 34.58
C GLN A 363 -6.41 6.02 35.90
N VAL A 364 -6.18 7.08 36.65
CA VAL A 364 -6.94 7.36 37.89
C VAL A 364 -8.45 7.47 37.61
N VAL A 365 -8.85 8.16 36.53
CA VAL A 365 -10.23 8.26 36.12
C VAL A 365 -10.84 6.88 35.78
N ARG A 366 -10.09 6.02 35.07
CA ARG A 366 -10.51 4.64 34.78
C ARG A 366 -10.77 3.85 36.06
N ASP A 367 -9.84 3.92 36.99
CA ASP A 367 -9.95 3.20 38.27
C ASP A 367 -11.18 3.67 39.07
N ILE A 368 -11.44 4.97 39.11
CA ILE A 368 -12.63 5.54 39.79
C ILE A 368 -13.93 5.07 39.13
N LEU A 369 -14.04 5.15 37.79
CA LEU A 369 -15.26 4.80 37.09
C LEU A 369 -15.52 3.29 37.10
N THR A 370 -14.47 2.47 36.98
CA THR A 370 -14.54 1.01 37.14
C THR A 370 -14.98 0.67 38.57
N GLY A 371 -14.37 1.31 39.58
CA GLY A 371 -14.77 1.17 41.00
C GLY A 371 -16.20 1.62 41.28
N SER A 372 -16.78 2.50 40.47
CA SER A 372 -18.17 2.92 40.52
C SER A 372 -19.14 1.94 39.84
N GLY A 373 -18.64 0.84 39.28
CA GLY A 373 -19.40 -0.20 38.61
C GLY A 373 -19.74 0.08 37.16
N ALA A 374 -19.00 0.97 36.49
CA ALA A 374 -19.12 1.18 35.04
C ALA A 374 -18.13 0.31 34.27
N THR A 375 -18.51 -0.13 33.07
CA THR A 375 -17.69 -0.90 32.16
C THR A 375 -16.97 0.05 31.20
N GLU A 376 -15.64 -0.07 31.06
CA GLU A 376 -14.91 0.68 30.06
C GLU A 376 -15.22 0.14 28.66
N SER A 377 -15.44 1.05 27.72
CA SER A 377 -15.55 0.76 26.29
C SER A 377 -14.42 1.46 25.57
N MET A 378 -13.98 0.87 24.46
CA MET A 378 -13.04 1.49 23.54
C MET A 378 -13.67 1.48 22.15
N THR A 379 -13.96 2.67 21.65
CA THR A 379 -14.62 2.86 20.35
C THR A 379 -13.71 3.62 19.38
N TYR A 380 -14.03 3.54 18.10
CA TYR A 380 -13.27 4.25 17.07
C TYR A 380 -13.45 5.78 17.18
N VAL A 381 -12.38 6.52 16.84
CA VAL A 381 -12.45 7.98 16.66
C VAL A 381 -13.23 8.34 15.39
N HIS A 382 -13.19 7.46 14.39
CA HIS A 382 -13.99 7.58 13.19
C HIS A 382 -15.45 7.27 13.49
N ILE A 383 -16.35 8.08 12.94
CA ILE A 383 -17.80 8.00 13.18
C ILE A 383 -18.56 8.50 11.96
N SER A 384 -19.80 8.09 11.79
CA SER A 384 -20.65 8.65 10.76
C SER A 384 -21.08 10.10 11.07
N GLU A 385 -21.27 10.91 10.05
CA GLU A 385 -21.82 12.26 10.19
C GLU A 385 -23.20 12.25 10.84
N GLY A 386 -24.05 11.28 10.45
CA GLY A 386 -25.39 11.13 11.00
C GLY A 386 -25.40 10.86 12.51
N ASP A 387 -24.41 10.13 13.02
CA ASP A 387 -24.28 9.84 14.46
C ASP A 387 -23.85 11.08 15.26
N LEU A 388 -23.05 11.97 14.67
CA LEU A 388 -22.66 13.22 15.31
C LEU A 388 -23.76 14.28 15.28
N THR A 389 -24.61 14.28 14.26
CA THR A 389 -25.57 15.36 13.99
C THR A 389 -27.02 14.92 14.19
N GLU A 390 -27.60 14.22 13.22
CA GLU A 390 -29.02 13.88 13.19
C GLU A 390 -29.47 13.08 14.41
N ARG A 391 -28.74 12.02 14.75
CA ARG A 391 -29.06 11.14 15.90
C ARG A 391 -28.88 11.85 17.25
N MET A 392 -28.00 12.86 17.27
CA MET A 392 -27.82 13.73 18.45
C MET A 392 -28.73 14.97 18.43
N ASN A 393 -29.59 15.13 17.43
CA ASN A 393 -30.42 16.32 17.26
C ASN A 393 -29.58 17.63 17.23
N LEU A 394 -28.49 17.60 16.49
CA LEU A 394 -27.57 18.72 16.26
C LEU A 394 -27.55 19.10 14.78
N ASP A 395 -27.59 20.41 14.52
CA ASP A 395 -27.49 21.01 13.17
C ASP A 395 -26.10 21.69 12.98
N LYS A 396 -25.06 21.18 13.65
CA LYS A 396 -23.73 21.78 13.63
C LYS A 396 -22.78 21.02 12.75
N ASP A 397 -21.95 21.77 12.04
CA ASP A 397 -20.89 21.34 11.16
C ASP A 397 -19.52 21.72 11.77
N ASP A 398 -19.26 21.28 13.01
CA ASP A 398 -18.06 21.62 13.80
C ASP A 398 -17.20 20.37 14.08
N TYR A 399 -17.04 19.52 13.09
CA TYR A 399 -16.21 18.30 13.13
C TYR A 399 -15.37 18.15 11.86
N VAL A 400 -14.34 17.31 11.93
CA VAL A 400 -13.46 17.01 10.80
C VAL A 400 -14.12 15.96 9.92
N ARG A 401 -14.22 16.22 8.61
CA ARG A 401 -14.65 15.27 7.58
C ARG A 401 -13.45 14.65 6.90
N LEU A 402 -13.58 13.39 6.50
CA LEU A 402 -12.62 12.72 5.64
C LEU A 402 -13.01 12.93 4.18
N GLU A 403 -12.04 13.26 3.33
CA GLU A 403 -12.27 13.52 1.90
C GLU A 403 -12.60 12.22 1.14
N ASN A 404 -11.95 11.11 1.52
CA ASN A 404 -12.08 9.80 0.86
C ASN A 404 -12.23 8.66 1.89
N PRO A 405 -13.35 8.59 2.64
CA PRO A 405 -13.55 7.55 3.65
C PRO A 405 -13.75 6.17 3.01
N LEU A 406 -13.38 5.11 3.75
CA LEU A 406 -13.63 3.73 3.34
C LEU A 406 -15.13 3.38 3.27
N SER A 407 -15.95 4.00 4.11
CA SER A 407 -17.42 3.92 4.10
C SER A 407 -18.00 5.16 4.75
N GLU A 408 -19.31 5.40 4.54
CA GLU A 408 -20.05 6.49 5.19
C GLU A 408 -20.08 6.38 6.72
N ASP A 409 -19.96 5.15 7.26
CA ASP A 409 -19.90 4.91 8.70
C ASP A 409 -18.64 5.48 9.36
N PHE A 410 -17.59 5.75 8.57
CA PHE A 410 -16.30 6.29 9.01
C PHE A 410 -15.96 7.63 8.36
N GLY A 411 -16.96 8.38 7.91
CA GLY A 411 -16.78 9.60 7.12
C GLY A 411 -16.27 10.82 7.91
N SER A 412 -16.26 10.76 9.24
CA SER A 412 -15.91 11.90 10.10
C SER A 412 -15.07 11.49 11.30
N LEU A 413 -14.39 12.45 11.94
CA LEU A 413 -13.77 12.28 13.24
C LEU A 413 -14.65 12.87 14.32
N ARG A 414 -14.85 12.11 15.41
CA ARG A 414 -15.73 12.51 16.50
C ARG A 414 -15.19 13.72 17.27
N ASN A 415 -16.01 14.71 17.49
CA ASN A 415 -15.73 15.81 18.42
C ASN A 415 -16.34 15.58 19.82
N MET A 416 -17.16 14.53 19.99
CA MET A 416 -17.72 14.03 21.24
C MET A 416 -17.61 12.50 21.30
N VAL A 417 -17.34 11.96 22.49
CA VAL A 417 -17.26 10.51 22.75
C VAL A 417 -18.64 9.91 23.02
N VAL A 418 -19.55 10.70 23.57
CA VAL A 418 -20.90 10.26 23.98
C VAL A 418 -21.69 9.59 22.85
N PRO A 419 -21.71 10.04 21.58
CA PRO A 419 -22.42 9.33 20.51
C PRO A 419 -21.93 7.89 20.33
N SER A 420 -20.64 7.66 20.42
CA SER A 420 -20.07 6.30 20.34
C SER A 420 -20.55 5.40 21.50
N LEU A 421 -20.69 5.96 22.71
CA LEU A 421 -21.26 5.22 23.86
C LEU A 421 -22.77 4.96 23.74
N LEU A 422 -23.52 5.84 23.06
CA LEU A 422 -24.93 5.57 22.74
C LEU A 422 -25.06 4.42 21.74
N ASP A 423 -24.14 4.32 20.80
CA ASP A 423 -24.07 3.17 19.88
C ASP A 423 -23.77 1.88 20.65
N VAL A 424 -22.81 1.89 21.59
CA VAL A 424 -22.55 0.75 22.48
C VAL A 424 -23.79 0.31 23.22
N LEU A 425 -24.56 1.26 23.81
CA LEU A 425 -25.84 0.95 24.46
C LEU A 425 -26.84 0.35 23.47
N SER A 426 -26.94 0.90 22.28
CA SER A 426 -27.84 0.44 21.21
C SER A 426 -27.54 -1.02 20.80
N GLN A 427 -26.28 -1.39 20.70
CA GLN A 427 -25.83 -2.75 20.37
C GLN A 427 -26.02 -3.74 21.54
N ASN A 428 -26.16 -3.27 22.77
CA ASN A 428 -26.26 -4.08 23.98
C ASN A 428 -27.68 -4.15 24.58
N ARG A 429 -28.72 -3.79 23.84
CA ARG A 429 -30.13 -3.74 24.32
C ARG A 429 -30.67 -5.07 24.84
N GLN A 430 -30.11 -6.20 24.38
CA GLN A 430 -30.49 -7.54 24.80
C GLN A 430 -29.95 -7.95 26.17
N HIS A 431 -29.04 -7.16 26.75
CA HIS A 431 -28.48 -7.44 28.08
C HIS A 431 -29.25 -6.78 29.20
N SER A 432 -29.02 -7.25 30.43
CA SER A 432 -29.71 -6.79 31.63
C SER A 432 -29.43 -5.32 31.94
N TYR A 433 -30.43 -4.63 32.47
CA TYR A 433 -30.34 -3.24 32.95
C TYR A 433 -30.29 -3.20 34.50
N PRO A 434 -29.71 -2.15 35.13
CA PRO A 434 -29.10 -0.99 34.46
C PRO A 434 -27.76 -1.30 33.83
N GLN A 435 -27.44 -0.61 32.73
CA GLN A 435 -26.15 -0.67 32.06
C GLN A 435 -25.41 0.65 32.28
N SER A 436 -24.09 0.58 32.50
CA SER A 436 -23.22 1.75 32.66
C SER A 436 -21.94 1.54 31.90
N PHE A 437 -21.66 2.42 30.93
CA PHE A 437 -20.43 2.41 30.15
C PHE A 437 -19.70 3.74 30.29
N PHE A 438 -18.40 3.70 30.18
CA PHE A 438 -17.56 4.88 30.06
C PHE A 438 -16.43 4.67 29.07
N GLU A 439 -15.86 5.75 28.57
CA GLU A 439 -14.67 5.73 27.74
C GLU A 439 -13.76 6.91 28.10
N VAL A 440 -12.46 6.64 28.25
CA VAL A 440 -11.44 7.67 28.25
C VAL A 440 -10.76 7.63 26.88
N GLY A 441 -11.23 8.47 26.00
CA GLY A 441 -10.89 8.41 24.56
C GLY A 441 -10.51 9.78 23.99
N ASP A 442 -9.98 9.72 22.78
CA ASP A 442 -9.65 10.91 22.02
C ASP A 442 -10.86 11.38 21.19
N SER A 443 -10.99 12.68 21.07
CA SER A 443 -11.87 13.38 20.14
C SER A 443 -11.06 14.40 19.36
N VAL A 444 -11.59 14.92 18.26
CA VAL A 444 -10.92 15.91 17.42
C VAL A 444 -11.75 17.18 17.39
N GLU A 445 -11.19 18.28 17.81
CA GLU A 445 -11.84 19.60 17.80
C GLU A 445 -11.17 20.49 16.76
N LEU A 446 -11.97 21.21 15.96
CA LEU A 446 -11.49 22.22 15.03
C LEU A 446 -10.87 23.39 15.81
N ASP A 447 -9.72 23.87 15.35
CA ASP A 447 -9.01 25.00 15.93
C ASP A 447 -8.20 25.80 14.88
N ASP A 448 -7.50 26.85 15.34
CA ASP A 448 -6.68 27.72 14.49
C ASP A 448 -5.21 27.22 14.35
N SER A 449 -4.92 25.96 14.68
CA SER A 449 -3.60 25.38 14.50
C SER A 449 -3.23 25.22 13.01
N SER A 450 -1.98 24.91 12.72
CA SER A 450 -1.50 24.70 11.34
C SER A 450 -2.18 23.53 10.62
N THR A 451 -2.75 22.58 11.37
CA THR A 451 -3.52 21.44 10.86
C THR A 451 -5.03 21.71 10.84
N GLY A 452 -5.49 22.83 11.42
CA GLY A 452 -6.91 23.19 11.54
C GLY A 452 -7.70 22.39 12.58
N ALA A 453 -7.05 21.47 13.30
CA ALA A 453 -7.70 20.65 14.33
C ALA A 453 -6.70 20.07 15.32
N SER A 454 -7.15 19.77 16.54
CA SER A 454 -6.35 19.16 17.61
C SER A 454 -7.06 17.97 18.23
N ASN A 455 -6.25 16.99 18.64
CA ASN A 455 -6.75 15.88 19.47
C ASN A 455 -6.99 16.38 20.90
N VAL A 456 -8.10 15.96 21.47
CA VAL A 456 -8.51 16.31 22.83
C VAL A 456 -8.90 15.03 23.57
N LYS A 457 -8.24 14.76 24.69
CA LYS A 457 -8.59 13.62 25.54
C LYS A 457 -9.79 13.94 26.41
N LYS A 458 -10.82 13.11 26.30
CA LYS A 458 -12.10 13.25 27.03
C LYS A 458 -12.42 12.00 27.80
N VAL A 459 -13.20 12.16 28.86
CA VAL A 459 -13.92 11.07 29.51
C VAL A 459 -15.42 11.28 29.33
N ALA A 460 -16.07 10.26 28.83
CA ALA A 460 -17.52 10.20 28.70
C ALA A 460 -18.08 9.03 29.50
N PHE A 461 -19.29 9.21 30.01
CA PHE A 461 -20.04 8.20 30.76
C PHE A 461 -21.48 8.20 30.31
N VAL A 462 -22.06 7.03 30.19
CA VAL A 462 -23.52 6.82 29.96
C VAL A 462 -24.06 5.78 30.93
N LYS A 463 -25.27 6.00 31.38
CA LYS A 463 -26.03 5.02 32.16
C LYS A 463 -27.43 4.91 31.62
N SER A 464 -27.92 3.68 31.43
CA SER A 464 -29.26 3.38 30.93
C SER A 464 -30.02 2.46 31.88
N GLY A 465 -31.32 2.72 32.07
CA GLY A 465 -32.20 1.91 32.89
C GLY A 465 -33.57 2.54 33.09
N GLN A 466 -34.56 1.76 33.58
CA GLN A 466 -35.94 2.22 33.74
C GLN A 466 -36.12 3.41 34.68
N SER A 467 -35.32 3.51 35.74
CA SER A 467 -35.36 4.56 36.74
C SER A 467 -34.17 5.51 36.71
N VAL A 468 -33.38 5.46 35.62
CA VAL A 468 -32.21 6.33 35.44
C VAL A 468 -32.66 7.75 35.11
N ASP A 469 -32.07 8.73 35.78
CA ASP A 469 -32.33 10.16 35.56
C ASP A 469 -31.03 11.00 35.60
N PHE A 470 -31.16 12.31 35.49
CA PHE A 470 -30.04 13.28 35.59
C PHE A 470 -29.18 13.05 36.83
N THR A 471 -29.78 12.63 37.95
CA THR A 471 -29.08 12.44 39.23
C THR A 471 -28.05 11.33 39.17
N ASP A 472 -28.29 10.29 38.35
CA ASP A 472 -27.36 9.18 38.19
C ASP A 472 -26.03 9.63 37.57
N ALA A 473 -26.05 10.34 36.45
CA ALA A 473 -24.84 10.88 35.85
C ALA A 473 -24.17 11.91 36.74
N ARG A 474 -24.96 12.79 37.39
CA ARG A 474 -24.43 13.79 38.34
C ARG A 474 -23.76 13.13 39.54
N ARG A 475 -24.29 12.03 40.06
CA ARG A 475 -23.68 11.27 41.17
C ARG A 475 -22.36 10.66 40.79
N THR A 476 -22.25 10.07 39.59
CA THR A 476 -20.98 9.51 39.08
C THR A 476 -19.95 10.62 38.87
N LEU A 477 -20.36 11.76 38.33
CA LEU A 477 -19.50 12.95 38.22
C LEU A 477 -19.04 13.48 39.58
N GLN A 478 -19.91 13.44 40.63
CA GLN A 478 -19.51 13.80 42.01
C GLN A 478 -18.48 12.82 42.60
N THR A 479 -18.51 11.55 42.19
CA THR A 479 -17.48 10.59 42.61
C THR A 479 -16.14 10.97 42.02
N LEU A 480 -16.09 11.32 40.71
CA LEU A 480 -14.85 11.85 40.09
C LEU A 480 -14.38 13.13 40.78
N GLU A 481 -15.29 14.08 41.03
CA GLU A 481 -15.00 15.34 41.73
C GLU A 481 -14.30 15.08 43.09
N ARG A 482 -14.86 14.22 43.91
CA ARG A 482 -14.35 13.87 45.24
C ARG A 482 -13.02 13.15 45.18
N ASP A 483 -12.92 12.14 44.32
CA ASP A 483 -11.77 11.22 44.32
C ASP A 483 -10.55 11.80 43.55
N LEU A 484 -10.78 12.74 42.62
CA LEU A 484 -9.76 13.57 42.00
C LEU A 484 -9.34 14.78 42.86
N GLY A 485 -10.15 15.13 43.90
CA GLY A 485 -9.87 16.28 44.74
C GLY A 485 -10.04 17.63 44.03
N ILE A 486 -10.98 17.73 43.12
CA ILE A 486 -11.32 18.95 42.36
C ILE A 486 -12.70 19.47 42.75
N ASP A 487 -12.91 20.79 42.64
CA ASP A 487 -14.20 21.40 42.85
C ASP A 487 -14.89 21.66 41.51
N LEU A 488 -16.04 21.03 41.28
CA LEU A 488 -16.85 21.17 40.08
C LEU A 488 -18.07 22.08 40.32
N GLU A 489 -18.16 23.16 39.59
CA GLU A 489 -19.35 24.01 39.54
C GLU A 489 -20.25 23.55 38.40
N ILE A 490 -21.55 23.39 38.70
CA ILE A 490 -22.59 22.98 37.76
C ILE A 490 -23.53 24.15 37.49
N LYS A 491 -23.62 24.58 36.22
CA LYS A 491 -24.49 25.67 35.78
C LYS A 491 -25.55 25.14 34.83
N SER A 492 -26.82 25.41 35.11
CA SER A 492 -27.91 25.03 34.22
C SER A 492 -27.64 25.52 32.78
N SER A 493 -27.80 24.64 31.83
CA SER A 493 -27.64 24.96 30.40
C SER A 493 -28.67 24.18 29.58
N GLU A 494 -28.95 24.60 28.37
CA GLU A 494 -29.81 23.91 27.43
C GLU A 494 -29.00 23.33 26.28
N ARG A 495 -29.23 22.07 25.96
CA ARG A 495 -28.60 21.38 24.84
C ARG A 495 -29.65 20.63 24.04
N PRO A 496 -29.63 20.68 22.70
CA PRO A 496 -30.65 20.07 21.84
C PRO A 496 -30.83 18.57 22.04
N PHE A 497 -29.79 17.87 22.51
CA PHE A 497 -29.83 16.43 22.73
C PHE A 497 -30.29 16.03 24.12
N PHE A 498 -30.39 16.94 25.07
CA PHE A 498 -30.89 16.67 26.42
C PHE A 498 -32.33 17.13 26.63
N LYS A 499 -32.97 16.60 27.65
CA LYS A 499 -34.30 17.07 28.14
C LYS A 499 -34.18 18.48 28.70
N ASN A 500 -35.18 19.30 28.44
CA ASN A 500 -35.28 20.65 29.03
C ASN A 500 -35.19 20.57 30.56
N SER A 501 -34.42 21.46 31.16
CA SER A 501 -34.21 21.55 32.61
C SER A 501 -33.51 20.31 33.23
N ARG A 502 -32.95 19.39 32.42
CA ARG A 502 -32.22 18.20 32.82
C ARG A 502 -30.82 18.19 32.21
N SER A 503 -30.24 19.36 32.05
CA SER A 503 -28.85 19.50 31.54
C SER A 503 -28.14 20.67 32.22
N ALA A 504 -26.82 20.54 32.29
CA ALA A 504 -25.94 21.54 32.85
C ALA A 504 -24.55 21.50 32.22
N ASP A 505 -23.89 22.64 32.19
CA ASP A 505 -22.49 22.74 31.91
C ASP A 505 -21.65 22.50 33.17
N VAL A 506 -20.52 21.85 33.02
CA VAL A 506 -19.56 21.54 34.09
C VAL A 506 -18.35 22.45 33.98
N TYR A 507 -17.98 23.07 35.10
CA TYR A 507 -16.86 23.99 35.20
C TYR A 507 -15.87 23.55 36.30
N VAL A 508 -14.60 23.87 36.09
CA VAL A 508 -13.55 23.84 37.10
C VAL A 508 -12.82 25.20 37.06
N LYS A 509 -12.69 25.89 38.21
CA LYS A 509 -12.04 27.21 38.28
C LYS A 509 -12.51 28.19 37.18
N GLU A 510 -13.83 28.33 37.01
CA GLU A 510 -14.48 29.17 35.99
C GLU A 510 -14.30 28.69 34.52
N GLN A 511 -13.44 27.69 34.25
CA GLN A 511 -13.29 27.11 32.95
C GLN A 511 -14.32 26.03 32.69
N ARG A 512 -15.06 26.15 31.59
CA ARG A 512 -15.98 25.10 31.14
C ARG A 512 -15.18 23.89 30.66
N ILE A 513 -15.44 22.72 31.29
CA ILE A 513 -14.76 21.46 30.95
C ILE A 513 -15.66 20.45 30.27
N GLY A 514 -16.98 20.61 30.31
CA GLY A 514 -17.90 19.64 29.73
C GLY A 514 -19.35 19.88 30.02
N PHE A 515 -20.12 18.80 30.06
CA PHE A 515 -21.54 18.81 30.29
C PHE A 515 -22.04 17.56 31.03
N VAL A 516 -23.22 17.64 31.62
CA VAL A 516 -23.98 16.52 32.22
C VAL A 516 -25.45 16.66 31.91
N GLY A 517 -26.17 15.56 31.62
CA GLY A 517 -27.56 15.63 31.28
C GLY A 517 -28.29 14.29 31.15
N GLU A 518 -29.62 14.38 30.97
CA GLU A 518 -30.49 13.27 30.62
C GLU A 518 -30.96 13.43 29.18
N PHE A 519 -30.77 12.41 28.34
CA PHE A 519 -31.13 12.49 26.92
C PHE A 519 -32.62 12.67 26.68
N SER A 520 -32.93 13.50 25.68
CA SER A 520 -34.32 13.70 25.21
C SER A 520 -34.86 12.41 24.58
N ASP A 521 -36.20 12.30 24.57
CA ASP A 521 -36.86 11.15 23.95
C ASP A 521 -36.54 11.05 22.48
N LYS A 522 -36.42 12.19 21.76
CA LYS A 522 -36.03 12.24 20.35
C LYS A 522 -34.67 11.59 20.10
N VAL A 523 -33.65 11.88 20.90
CA VAL A 523 -32.33 11.28 20.80
C VAL A 523 -32.38 9.79 21.13
N ARG A 524 -33.03 9.42 22.21
CA ARG A 524 -33.19 8.00 22.60
C ARG A 524 -33.81 7.17 21.48
N ASP A 525 -34.92 7.70 20.89
CA ASP A 525 -35.59 7.03 19.77
C ASP A 525 -34.67 6.88 18.55
N SER A 526 -33.87 7.90 18.23
CA SER A 526 -32.89 7.85 17.13
C SER A 526 -31.83 6.76 17.35
N TRP A 527 -31.45 6.49 18.61
CA TRP A 527 -30.53 5.42 19.00
C TRP A 527 -31.24 4.11 19.36
N GLN A 528 -32.60 4.04 19.20
CA GLN A 528 -33.42 2.87 19.51
C GLN A 528 -33.29 2.42 20.98
N LEU A 529 -33.20 3.36 21.93
CA LEU A 529 -33.02 3.10 23.34
C LEU A 529 -34.34 3.31 24.08
N ASP A 530 -34.98 2.22 24.56
CA ASP A 530 -36.27 2.25 25.24
C ASP A 530 -36.21 2.86 26.65
N ASN A 531 -35.08 2.66 27.35
CA ASN A 531 -34.89 3.13 28.72
C ASN A 531 -34.32 4.55 28.75
N SER A 532 -34.53 5.25 29.87
CA SER A 532 -33.88 6.53 30.13
C SER A 532 -32.38 6.39 30.12
N VAL A 533 -31.70 7.43 29.60
CA VAL A 533 -30.25 7.49 29.54
C VAL A 533 -29.77 8.82 30.09
N SER A 534 -28.82 8.78 31.02
CA SER A 534 -28.09 9.94 31.50
C SER A 534 -26.60 9.84 31.21
N SER A 535 -25.95 10.98 31.04
CA SER A 535 -24.56 11.05 30.56
C SER A 535 -23.84 12.28 31.11
N PHE A 536 -22.51 12.19 31.13
CA PHE A 536 -21.63 13.35 31.14
C PHE A 536 -20.48 13.13 30.18
N GLU A 537 -19.89 14.23 29.73
CA GLU A 537 -18.58 14.25 29.01
C GLU A 537 -17.78 15.44 29.49
N ILE A 538 -16.51 15.22 29.84
CA ILE A 538 -15.60 16.26 30.28
C ILE A 538 -14.24 16.14 29.58
N ASN A 539 -13.63 17.29 29.32
CA ASN A 539 -12.28 17.41 28.75
C ASN A 539 -11.24 17.13 29.84
N LEU A 540 -10.50 16.05 29.69
CA LEU A 540 -9.56 15.58 30.70
C LEU A 540 -8.29 16.45 30.77
N GLU A 541 -7.86 17.08 29.68
CA GLU A 541 -6.71 17.98 29.66
C GLU A 541 -6.97 19.25 30.49
N LYS A 542 -8.21 19.75 30.45
CA LYS A 542 -8.62 20.88 31.30
C LYS A 542 -8.71 20.48 32.77
N VAL A 543 -9.10 19.25 33.07
CA VAL A 543 -9.07 18.69 34.42
C VAL A 543 -7.63 18.57 34.90
N GLN A 544 -6.73 18.01 34.10
CA GLN A 544 -5.29 17.92 34.40
C GLN A 544 -4.70 19.30 34.70
N SER A 545 -4.98 20.29 33.86
CA SER A 545 -4.50 21.67 34.08
C SER A 545 -5.01 22.30 35.38
N ALA A 546 -6.09 21.80 35.94
CA ALA A 546 -6.61 22.25 37.24
C ALA A 546 -5.97 21.52 38.42
N LEU A 547 -5.49 20.27 38.22
CA LEU A 547 -4.74 19.50 39.22
C LEU A 547 -3.29 20.00 39.40
N ASP A 548 -2.67 20.45 38.29
CA ASP A 548 -1.26 20.93 38.27
C ASP A 548 -1.04 22.28 38.95
N LYS A 549 -2.07 22.93 39.45
CA LYS A 549 -2.06 24.26 40.13
C LYS A 549 -2.49 24.15 41.60
#